data_cc43cfb1d05ed24814f1e6612b2fc235
#
_entry.id   cc43cfb1d05ed24814f1e6612b2fc235
#
_cell.length_a   1.000
_cell.length_b   1.000
_cell.length_c   1.000
_cell.angle_alpha   90.00
_cell.angle_beta   90.00
_cell.angle_gamma   90.00
#
_symmetry.space_group_name_H-M   'P 1'
#
loop_
_entity.id
_entity.type
_entity.pdbx_description
1 polymer ?
#
loop_
_entity_poly.entity_id
_entity_poly.type
_entity_poly.pdbx_seq_one_letter_code
_entity_poly.pdbx_strand_id
1 'polypeptide(L)'
;MKVQYFVVFVLFSFIFSNVHAKSPEKSLSGTKPNIILVMTDDQGLGDFSFTGNEIVKTPNIDNFAKNSIRFNDFQVSPTCAPTRAALMSGKSPFKVGVTHTILQRERMALNVHTLPQNLQSAGYKTGLFGKWHLGDDEEYLPQARGFDEVLMHGAGGIGQTNLGDFP
;
A
#
# COMPACT_ATOMS: atom_id res chain seq x y z
N MET A 1 -58.82 12.97 23.06
CA MET A 1 -57.42 12.62 23.35
C MET A 1 -56.88 11.34 22.66
N LYS A 2 -57.69 10.35 22.30
CA LYS A 2 -57.21 9.11 21.67
C LYS A 2 -56.80 9.19 20.17
N VAL A 3 -57.38 10.13 19.43
CA VAL A 3 -57.10 10.32 17.99
C VAL A 3 -55.74 10.98 17.74
N GLN A 4 -55.31 11.84 18.64
CA GLN A 4 -54.08 12.59 18.51
C GLN A 4 -52.83 11.71 18.63
N TYR A 5 -52.86 10.65 19.44
CA TYR A 5 -51.76 9.68 19.57
C TYR A 5 -51.67 8.75 18.36
N PHE A 6 -52.78 8.45 17.70
CA PHE A 6 -52.80 7.59 16.53
C PHE A 6 -52.16 8.28 15.32
N VAL A 7 -52.41 9.58 15.15
CA VAL A 7 -51.80 10.39 14.07
C VAL A 7 -50.28 10.54 14.29
N VAL A 8 -49.82 10.74 15.53
CA VAL A 8 -48.36 10.80 15.85
C VAL A 8 -47.67 9.47 15.61
N PHE A 9 -48.33 8.35 15.93
CA PHE A 9 -47.74 7.02 15.69
C PHE A 9 -47.66 6.69 14.22
N VAL A 10 -48.62 7.05 13.40
CA VAL A 10 -48.57 6.85 11.94
C VAL A 10 -47.53 7.76 11.27
N LEU A 11 -47.37 9.00 11.73
CA LEU A 11 -46.32 9.91 11.24
C LEU A 11 -44.93 9.42 11.62
N PHE A 12 -44.75 8.84 12.81
CA PHE A 12 -43.46 8.27 13.23
C PHE A 12 -43.08 7.00 12.43
N SER A 13 -44.08 6.21 12.03
CA SER A 13 -43.84 5.01 11.19
C SER A 13 -43.40 5.35 9.75
N PHE A 14 -43.80 6.54 9.21
CA PHE A 14 -43.37 6.97 7.88
C PHE A 14 -41.95 7.54 7.82
N ILE A 15 -41.38 7.98 8.95
CA ILE A 15 -40.00 8.50 8.99
C ILE A 15 -38.96 7.39 8.88
N PHE A 16 -39.29 6.15 9.24
CA PHE A 16 -38.36 5.02 9.18
C PHE A 16 -38.35 4.25 7.86
N SER A 17 -39.18 4.63 6.87
CA SER A 17 -39.35 3.84 5.64
C SER A 17 -38.30 4.10 4.54
N ASN A 18 -37.30 4.96 4.76
CA ASN A 18 -36.26 5.27 3.78
C ASN A 18 -34.84 4.89 4.22
N VAL A 19 -34.71 3.88 5.05
CA VAL A 19 -33.39 3.22 5.18
C VAL A 19 -33.19 2.38 3.93
N HIS A 20 -32.64 3.01 2.89
CA HIS A 20 -32.12 2.26 1.75
C HIS A 20 -30.97 1.39 2.28
N ALA A 21 -31.24 0.11 2.47
CA ALA A 21 -30.21 -0.86 2.69
C ALA A 21 -29.29 -0.80 1.44
N LYS A 22 -28.07 -0.30 1.61
CA LYS A 22 -27.03 -0.40 0.60
C LYS A 22 -26.98 -1.87 0.17
N SER A 23 -27.05 -2.13 -1.13
CA SER A 23 -26.87 -3.48 -1.67
C SER A 23 -25.63 -4.09 -0.99
N PRO A 24 -25.67 -5.34 -0.53
CA PRO A 24 -24.50 -5.96 0.08
C PRO A 24 -23.34 -5.87 -0.90
N GLU A 25 -22.27 -5.16 -0.52
CA GLU A 25 -21.03 -5.15 -1.31
C GLU A 25 -20.63 -6.61 -1.51
N LYS A 26 -20.32 -6.96 -2.76
CA LYS A 26 -19.92 -8.33 -3.11
C LYS A 26 -18.71 -8.69 -2.27
N SER A 27 -18.87 -9.61 -1.34
CA SER A 27 -17.78 -10.07 -0.48
C SER A 27 -16.64 -10.62 -1.34
N LEU A 28 -15.41 -10.19 -1.06
CA LEU A 28 -14.20 -10.73 -1.65
C LEU A 28 -13.71 -12.01 -0.95
N SER A 29 -14.41 -12.43 0.11
CA SER A 29 -14.07 -13.66 0.83
C SER A 29 -14.06 -14.87 -0.11
N GLY A 30 -12.98 -15.63 -0.07
CA GLY A 30 -12.77 -16.81 -0.94
C GLY A 30 -12.37 -16.48 -2.38
N THR A 31 -12.19 -15.20 -2.75
CA THR A 31 -11.65 -14.81 -4.05
C THR A 31 -10.13 -14.57 -3.98
N LYS A 32 -9.47 -14.56 -5.13
CA LYS A 32 -8.06 -14.17 -5.29
C LYS A 32 -7.97 -12.98 -6.23
N PRO A 33 -8.29 -11.76 -5.77
CA PRO A 33 -8.20 -10.58 -6.62
C PRO A 33 -6.74 -10.29 -6.99
N ASN A 34 -6.51 -9.72 -8.17
CA ASN A 34 -5.21 -9.15 -8.49
C ASN A 34 -4.92 -7.96 -7.57
N ILE A 35 -3.67 -7.86 -7.09
CA ILE A 35 -3.22 -6.83 -6.18
C ILE A 35 -2.12 -6.03 -6.88
N ILE A 36 -2.33 -4.73 -7.03
CA ILE A 36 -1.34 -3.79 -7.53
C ILE A 36 -0.98 -2.85 -6.40
N LEU A 37 0.29 -2.91 -5.97
CA LEU A 37 0.84 -2.02 -4.96
C LEU A 37 1.72 -0.99 -5.66
N VAL A 38 1.35 0.29 -5.57
CA VAL A 38 2.13 1.40 -6.12
C VAL A 38 2.72 2.20 -4.96
N MET A 39 4.04 2.29 -4.94
CA MET A 39 4.76 3.09 -3.96
C MET A 39 5.63 4.12 -4.69
N THR A 40 5.35 5.38 -4.43
CA THR A 40 6.16 6.49 -4.92
C THR A 40 7.43 6.65 -4.09
N ASP A 41 8.46 7.26 -4.68
CA ASP A 41 9.73 7.51 -4.00
C ASP A 41 9.88 9.01 -3.75
N ASP A 42 10.18 9.38 -2.48
CA ASP A 42 10.37 10.75 -2.01
C ASP A 42 9.22 11.73 -2.35
N GLN A 43 7.98 11.22 -2.47
CA GLN A 43 6.81 12.04 -2.74
C GLN A 43 6.11 12.45 -1.45
N GLY A 44 5.92 13.75 -1.27
CA GLY A 44 5.22 14.31 -0.12
C GLY A 44 3.69 14.30 -0.28
N LEU A 45 2.98 14.34 0.84
CA LEU A 45 1.51 14.45 0.85
C LEU A 45 1.02 15.70 0.11
N GLY A 46 1.80 16.79 0.14
CA GLY A 46 1.50 18.04 -0.54
C GLY A 46 1.71 18.04 -2.06
N ASP A 47 2.19 16.94 -2.65
CA ASP A 47 2.51 16.87 -4.09
C ASP A 47 1.30 16.49 -4.97
N PHE A 48 0.12 16.32 -4.37
CA PHE A 48 -1.09 15.98 -5.09
C PHE A 48 -2.11 17.13 -5.08
N SER A 49 -2.81 17.35 -6.21
CA SER A 49 -3.84 18.39 -6.26
C SER A 49 -5.03 18.10 -5.33
N PHE A 50 -5.40 16.84 -5.11
CA PHE A 50 -6.47 16.48 -4.18
C PHE A 50 -6.13 16.75 -2.69
N THR A 51 -4.87 17.00 -2.37
CA THR A 51 -4.42 17.41 -1.03
C THR A 51 -4.17 18.91 -0.91
N GLY A 52 -4.47 19.68 -1.95
CA GLY A 52 -4.41 21.14 -1.96
C GLY A 52 -3.24 21.75 -2.74
N ASN A 53 -2.47 20.96 -3.51
CA ASN A 53 -1.44 21.51 -4.38
C ASN A 53 -2.06 22.29 -5.54
N GLU A 54 -1.80 23.58 -5.60
CA GLU A 54 -2.35 24.46 -6.66
C GLU A 54 -1.52 24.43 -7.93
N ILE A 55 -0.26 24.03 -7.85
CA ILE A 55 0.71 24.06 -8.95
C ILE A 55 0.70 22.73 -9.71
N VAL A 56 0.92 21.62 -8.99
CA VAL A 56 0.94 20.27 -9.57
C VAL A 56 -0.49 19.77 -9.79
N LYS A 57 -0.80 19.36 -11.01
CA LYS A 57 -2.11 18.82 -11.38
C LYS A 57 -2.04 17.31 -11.53
N THR A 58 -2.79 16.58 -10.70
CA THR A 58 -2.81 15.11 -10.66
C THR A 58 -4.21 14.53 -10.91
N PRO A 59 -4.86 14.84 -12.07
CA PRO A 59 -6.29 14.57 -12.28
C PRO A 59 -6.65 13.07 -12.18
N ASN A 60 -5.76 12.17 -12.61
CA ASN A 60 -5.98 10.74 -12.53
C ASN A 60 -5.93 10.23 -11.08
N ILE A 61 -4.95 10.69 -10.30
CA ILE A 61 -4.83 10.36 -8.86
C ILE A 61 -5.98 10.98 -8.08
N ASP A 62 -6.38 12.22 -8.41
CA ASP A 62 -7.53 12.89 -7.79
C ASP A 62 -8.83 12.11 -8.01
N ASN A 63 -9.04 11.62 -9.24
CA ASN A 63 -10.21 10.81 -9.55
C ASN A 63 -10.17 9.45 -8.83
N PHE A 64 -9.00 8.83 -8.75
CA PHE A 64 -8.79 7.60 -7.99
C PHE A 64 -9.09 7.83 -6.50
N ALA A 65 -8.56 8.91 -5.91
CA ALA A 65 -8.75 9.25 -4.51
C ALA A 65 -10.23 9.49 -4.14
N LYS A 66 -11.03 10.06 -5.06
CA LYS A 66 -12.48 10.28 -4.85
C LYS A 66 -13.27 8.96 -4.73
N ASN A 67 -12.80 7.90 -5.36
CA ASN A 67 -13.45 6.59 -5.44
C ASN A 67 -12.80 5.53 -4.58
N SER A 68 -11.91 5.92 -3.65
CA SER A 68 -11.10 5.03 -2.84
C SER A 68 -11.23 5.30 -1.35
N ILE A 69 -10.84 4.33 -0.54
CA ILE A 69 -10.64 4.54 0.89
C ILE A 69 -9.31 5.27 1.10
N ARG A 70 -9.34 6.35 1.88
CA ARG A 70 -8.14 7.10 2.28
C ARG A 70 -7.85 6.88 3.75
N PHE A 71 -6.61 6.61 4.05
CA PHE A 71 -6.09 6.60 5.43
C PHE A 71 -5.43 7.96 5.70
N ASN A 72 -6.05 8.78 6.55
CA ASN A 72 -5.55 10.13 6.83
C ASN A 72 -4.38 10.14 7.82
N ASP A 73 -4.19 9.05 8.54
CA ASP A 73 -3.13 8.88 9.54
C ASP A 73 -2.29 7.64 9.23
N PHE A 74 -1.83 7.55 7.98
CA PHE A 74 -0.92 6.49 7.53
C PHE A 74 0.50 7.05 7.47
N GLN A 75 1.36 6.59 8.37
CA GLN A 75 2.71 7.08 8.50
C GLN A 75 3.72 6.07 7.94
N VAL A 76 4.77 6.58 7.36
CA VAL A 76 5.92 5.82 6.84
C VAL A 76 7.19 6.25 7.56
N SER A 77 8.26 5.49 7.41
CA SER A 77 9.58 5.92 7.88
C SER A 77 10.07 7.12 7.06
N PRO A 78 10.91 7.99 7.63
CA PRO A 78 11.38 9.21 6.94
C PRO A 78 12.33 8.92 5.77
N THR A 79 12.68 7.66 5.53
CA THR A 79 13.60 7.25 4.46
C THR A 79 13.11 5.98 3.77
N CYS A 80 13.64 5.73 2.54
CA CYS A 80 13.14 4.72 1.62
C CYS A 80 13.33 3.27 2.10
N ALA A 81 14.55 2.81 2.40
CA ALA A 81 14.79 1.41 2.78
C ALA A 81 14.02 0.97 4.03
N PRO A 82 13.96 1.75 5.13
CA PRO A 82 13.14 1.42 6.28
C PRO A 82 11.65 1.30 5.96
N THR A 83 11.08 2.20 5.15
CA THR A 83 9.68 2.12 4.71
C THR A 83 9.43 0.84 3.91
N ARG A 84 10.34 0.52 2.96
CA ARG A 84 10.26 -0.69 2.13
C ARG A 84 10.35 -1.95 2.97
N ALA A 85 11.27 -2.00 3.94
CA ALA A 85 11.41 -3.11 4.87
C ALA A 85 10.15 -3.33 5.72
N ALA A 86 9.54 -2.25 6.22
CA ALA A 86 8.28 -2.33 6.97
C ALA A 86 7.15 -2.89 6.10
N LEU A 87 7.03 -2.43 4.86
CA LEU A 87 6.03 -2.92 3.91
C LEU A 87 6.22 -4.39 3.57
N MET A 88 7.46 -4.79 3.24
CA MET A 88 7.75 -6.18 2.86
C MET A 88 7.65 -7.17 4.00
N SER A 89 7.85 -6.75 5.25
CA SER A 89 7.90 -7.63 6.42
C SER A 89 6.66 -7.57 7.32
N GLY A 90 5.86 -6.49 7.22
CA GLY A 90 4.81 -6.20 8.20
C GLY A 90 5.34 -5.89 9.60
N LYS A 91 6.62 -5.55 9.75
CA LYS A 91 7.30 -5.32 11.03
C LYS A 91 8.01 -3.98 11.05
N SER A 92 8.32 -3.49 12.26
CA SER A 92 9.22 -2.33 12.40
C SER A 92 10.55 -2.61 11.67
N PRO A 93 11.08 -1.66 10.89
CA PRO A 93 12.33 -1.83 10.14
C PRO A 93 13.51 -2.21 11.03
N PHE A 94 13.57 -1.66 12.24
CA PHE A 94 14.62 -2.01 13.22
C PHE A 94 14.59 -3.49 13.63
N LYS A 95 13.41 -4.11 13.67
CA LYS A 95 13.26 -5.54 14.01
C LYS A 95 13.71 -6.47 12.88
N VAL A 96 13.83 -5.95 11.68
CA VAL A 96 14.27 -6.70 10.49
C VAL A 96 15.64 -6.27 9.98
N GLY A 97 16.40 -5.54 10.81
CA GLY A 97 17.79 -5.17 10.57
C GLY A 97 17.99 -3.91 9.72
N VAL A 98 16.93 -3.29 9.22
CA VAL A 98 17.03 -2.10 8.37
C VAL A 98 16.98 -0.85 9.22
N THR A 99 18.13 -0.17 9.32
CA THR A 99 18.29 1.00 10.19
C THR A 99 18.63 2.29 9.44
N HIS A 100 19.00 2.18 8.16
CA HIS A 100 19.36 3.30 7.30
C HIS A 100 19.21 2.92 5.82
N THR A 101 19.52 3.84 4.91
CA THR A 101 19.39 3.70 3.45
C THR A 101 20.71 3.44 2.73
N ILE A 102 21.81 3.31 3.44
CA ILE A 102 23.15 3.17 2.87
C ILE A 102 23.94 2.07 3.56
N LEU A 103 24.94 1.55 2.83
CA LEU A 103 25.81 0.48 3.28
C LEU A 103 25.00 -0.79 3.64
N GLN A 104 25.51 -1.64 4.48
CA GLN A 104 24.83 -2.86 4.90
C GLN A 104 23.59 -2.63 5.78
N ARG A 105 23.32 -1.38 6.17
CA ARG A 105 22.21 -0.98 7.08
C ARG A 105 20.86 -0.95 6.39
N GLU A 106 20.81 -1.11 5.07
CA GLU A 106 19.59 -1.26 4.26
C GLU A 106 19.20 -2.71 4.06
N ARG A 107 20.06 -3.66 4.40
CA ARG A 107 19.83 -5.08 4.18
C ARG A 107 18.77 -5.62 5.13
N MET A 108 17.69 -6.13 4.57
CA MET A 108 16.65 -6.78 5.35
C MET A 108 17.08 -8.21 5.71
N ALA A 109 17.07 -8.54 6.99
CA ALA A 109 17.51 -9.84 7.51
C ALA A 109 16.88 -11.02 6.74
N LEU A 110 17.70 -12.02 6.41
CA LEU A 110 17.31 -13.14 5.55
C LEU A 110 16.26 -14.08 6.18
N ASN A 111 16.21 -14.15 7.50
CA ASN A 111 15.23 -14.94 8.23
C ASN A 111 13.83 -14.27 8.31
N VAL A 112 13.65 -13.13 7.68
CA VAL A 112 12.35 -12.44 7.61
C VAL A 112 11.52 -13.05 6.48
N HIS A 113 10.32 -13.52 6.81
CA HIS A 113 9.35 -13.93 5.81
C HIS A 113 8.67 -12.69 5.20
N THR A 114 8.65 -12.59 3.89
CA THR A 114 8.26 -11.38 3.16
C THR A 114 6.81 -11.44 2.66
N LEU A 115 6.24 -10.27 2.35
CA LEU A 115 4.91 -10.16 1.73
C LEU A 115 4.79 -11.00 0.45
N PRO A 116 5.73 -10.92 -0.55
CA PRO A 116 5.63 -11.75 -1.74
C PRO A 116 5.71 -13.26 -1.44
N GLN A 117 6.52 -13.71 -0.49
CA GLN A 117 6.55 -15.11 -0.08
C GLN A 117 5.21 -15.57 0.52
N ASN A 118 4.53 -14.72 1.29
CA ASN A 118 3.18 -15.00 1.79
C ASN A 118 2.17 -15.10 0.65
N LEU A 119 2.25 -14.21 -0.33
CA LEU A 119 1.38 -14.22 -1.51
C LEU A 119 1.62 -15.45 -2.38
N GLN A 120 2.87 -15.85 -2.61
CA GLN A 120 3.21 -17.09 -3.30
C GLN A 120 2.62 -18.32 -2.60
N SER A 121 2.73 -18.38 -1.26
CA SER A 121 2.13 -19.46 -0.46
C SER A 121 0.60 -19.52 -0.60
N ALA A 122 -0.04 -18.39 -0.89
CA ALA A 122 -1.46 -18.31 -1.21
C ALA A 122 -1.78 -18.57 -2.70
N GLY A 123 -0.77 -18.89 -3.52
CA GLY A 123 -0.90 -19.22 -4.94
C GLY A 123 -0.99 -18.02 -5.87
N TYR A 124 -0.45 -16.87 -5.47
CA TYR A 124 -0.26 -15.72 -6.35
C TYR A 124 1.05 -15.84 -7.12
N LYS A 125 1.08 -15.26 -8.31
CA LYS A 125 2.31 -14.86 -9.00
C LYS A 125 2.67 -13.44 -8.56
N THR A 126 3.97 -13.20 -8.36
CA THR A 126 4.48 -11.96 -7.78
C THR A 126 5.47 -11.28 -8.72
N GLY A 127 5.37 -9.96 -8.84
CA GLY A 127 6.27 -9.17 -9.67
C GLY A 127 6.72 -7.90 -8.97
N LEU A 128 7.98 -7.49 -9.18
CA LEU A 128 8.52 -6.22 -8.73
C LEU A 128 9.08 -5.47 -9.93
N PHE A 129 8.61 -4.23 -10.10
CA PHE A 129 9.03 -3.34 -11.18
C PHE A 129 9.44 -2.00 -10.60
N GLY A 130 10.73 -1.66 -10.66
CA GLY A 130 11.29 -0.40 -10.14
C GLY A 130 12.33 -0.58 -9.03
N LYS A 131 12.26 0.23 -7.97
CA LYS A 131 13.26 0.28 -6.90
C LYS A 131 13.08 -0.83 -5.87
N TRP A 132 14.17 -1.53 -5.53
CA TRP A 132 14.22 -2.52 -4.44
C TRP A 132 14.71 -1.94 -3.12
N HIS A 133 16.00 -1.64 -3.01
CA HIS A 133 16.66 -0.99 -1.88
C HIS A 133 16.59 -1.75 -0.53
N LEU A 134 16.69 -3.07 -0.55
CA LEU A 134 16.75 -3.92 0.65
C LEU A 134 17.93 -4.92 0.64
N GLY A 135 19.00 -4.55 -0.06
CA GLY A 135 20.22 -5.31 -0.24
C GLY A 135 20.45 -5.71 -1.70
N ASP A 136 21.70 -5.66 -2.12
CA ASP A 136 22.12 -5.85 -3.52
C ASP A 136 22.95 -7.15 -3.73
N ASP A 137 23.30 -7.88 -2.66
CA ASP A 137 23.92 -9.19 -2.79
C ASP A 137 22.86 -10.24 -3.17
N GLU A 138 23.25 -11.32 -3.80
CA GLU A 138 22.38 -12.33 -4.43
C GLU A 138 21.26 -12.82 -3.51
N GLU A 139 21.55 -13.11 -2.24
CA GLU A 139 20.58 -13.60 -1.26
C GLU A 139 19.56 -12.54 -0.81
N TYR A 140 19.85 -11.26 -1.06
CA TYR A 140 18.96 -10.13 -0.74
C TYR A 140 18.09 -9.69 -1.92
N LEU A 141 18.42 -10.13 -3.14
CA LEU A 141 17.68 -9.73 -4.34
C LEU A 141 16.20 -10.13 -4.28
N PRO A 142 15.31 -9.39 -4.94
CA PRO A 142 13.86 -9.66 -4.89
C PRO A 142 13.49 -11.10 -5.29
N GLN A 143 14.21 -11.71 -6.24
CA GLN A 143 14.00 -13.09 -6.66
C GLN A 143 14.20 -14.06 -5.48
N ALA A 144 15.26 -13.87 -4.70
CA ALA A 144 15.52 -14.66 -3.49
C ALA A 144 14.52 -14.33 -2.36
N ARG A 145 13.80 -13.23 -2.48
CA ARG A 145 12.86 -12.72 -1.47
C ARG A 145 11.38 -12.88 -1.87
N GLY A 146 11.10 -13.72 -2.89
CA GLY A 146 9.75 -14.18 -3.22
C GLY A 146 9.06 -13.43 -4.36
N PHE A 147 9.82 -12.79 -5.26
CA PHE A 147 9.27 -12.28 -6.51
C PHE A 147 9.60 -13.22 -7.67
N ASP A 148 8.56 -13.60 -8.43
CA ASP A 148 8.69 -14.47 -9.61
C ASP A 148 9.25 -13.70 -10.80
N GLU A 149 8.83 -12.44 -10.97
CA GLU A 149 9.22 -11.56 -12.07
C GLU A 149 9.84 -10.29 -11.52
N VAL A 150 10.98 -9.87 -12.04
CA VAL A 150 11.69 -8.69 -11.53
C VAL A 150 12.29 -7.89 -12.67
N LEU A 151 11.97 -6.60 -12.69
CA LEU A 151 12.67 -5.56 -13.44
C LEU A 151 12.96 -4.42 -12.48
N MET A 152 14.19 -4.30 -12.03
CA MET A 152 14.52 -3.40 -10.93
C MET A 152 15.83 -2.67 -11.13
N HIS A 153 15.99 -1.58 -10.36
CA HIS A 153 17.30 -1.08 -9.98
C HIS A 153 17.54 -1.33 -8.49
N GLY A 154 18.77 -1.66 -8.15
CA GLY A 154 19.22 -1.82 -6.77
C GLY A 154 19.47 -0.48 -6.07
N ALA A 155 20.05 -0.52 -4.88
CA ALA A 155 20.43 0.63 -4.08
C ALA A 155 19.34 1.69 -3.91
N GLY A 156 19.75 2.90 -3.53
CA GLY A 156 18.88 4.04 -3.29
C GLY A 156 18.43 4.79 -4.54
N GLY A 157 19.06 4.57 -5.68
CA GLY A 157 18.76 5.22 -6.95
C GLY A 157 19.60 4.68 -8.10
N ILE A 158 19.17 4.98 -9.32
CA ILE A 158 19.86 4.62 -10.55
C ILE A 158 21.28 5.22 -10.53
N GLY A 159 22.30 4.40 -10.90
CA GLY A 159 23.70 4.82 -10.94
C GLY A 159 24.41 4.85 -9.58
N GLN A 160 23.78 4.43 -8.49
CA GLN A 160 24.40 4.44 -7.15
C GLN A 160 25.22 3.17 -6.84
N THR A 161 24.95 2.06 -7.49
CA THR A 161 25.68 0.79 -7.38
C THR A 161 25.76 0.09 -8.72
N ASN A 162 26.45 -1.07 -8.76
CA ASN A 162 26.50 -1.92 -9.95
C ASN A 162 25.12 -2.41 -10.42
N LEU A 163 24.14 -2.44 -9.50
CA LEU A 163 22.73 -2.77 -9.78
C LEU A 163 21.86 -1.53 -9.85
N GLY A 164 22.47 -0.35 -9.92
CA GLY A 164 21.76 0.94 -9.97
C GLY A 164 21.16 1.26 -11.33
N ASP A 165 21.59 0.56 -12.37
CA ASP A 165 21.08 0.71 -13.72
C ASP A 165 20.17 -0.48 -14.07
N PHE A 166 19.20 -0.26 -14.94
CA PHE A 166 18.43 -1.37 -15.50
C PHE A 166 19.34 -2.22 -16.39
N PRO A 167 19.19 -3.55 -16.35
CA PRO A 167 19.93 -4.46 -17.23
C PRO A 167 19.61 -4.23 -18.70
#